data_fe815f8eeb8c7c4a6b777b068831bd28
#
_entry.id   fe815f8eeb8c7c4a6b777b068831bd28
#
_cell.length_a   1.000
_cell.length_b   1.000
_cell.length_c   1.000
_cell.angle_alpha   90.00
_cell.angle_beta   90.00
_cell.angle_gamma   90.00
#
_symmetry.space_group_name_H-M   'P 1'
#
loop_
_entity.id
_entity.type
_entity.pdbx_description
1 polymer ?
#
loop_
_entity_poly.entity_id
_entity_poly.type
_entity_poly.pdbx_seq_one_letter_code
_entity_poly.pdbx_strand_id
1 'polypeptide(L)'
;PYHIDLDGASEAKRGTKLIGTTKRGIGPAYEDKVARRGIRIQDMMDEAVFREKVASVLELKNQILSKIYDLPTYTVDQICEAYLPLAERIRPHMAETTHLLNTALADGKSVLFEGAQGTMLDIDHGTYPFVTSSSCCAGGAPIGTGVGPKAIDRVLGIAKAYITRVGSGPFPTELTDEVGERLCEVGGEYGVTTGRKRRCGWYDAVVGRYAAQVNSLTDVALTKLDVLSCVPRIKVCVAYELSLIHISEPTRRT
;
A
#
# COMPACT_ATOMS: atom_id res chain seq x y z
N PRO A 1 13.81 -7.17 10.94
CA PRO A 1 14.30 -5.97 11.64
C PRO A 1 14.99 -5.00 10.69
N TYR A 2 16.05 -5.43 9.96
CA TYR A 2 16.83 -4.57 9.07
C TYR A 2 16.01 -3.81 8.02
N HIS A 3 14.89 -4.33 7.54
CA HIS A 3 13.98 -3.59 6.65
C HIS A 3 13.35 -2.38 7.36
N ILE A 4 13.02 -2.52 8.64
CA ILE A 4 12.44 -1.44 9.46
C ILE A 4 13.47 -0.33 9.64
N ASP A 5 14.71 -0.69 9.98
CA ASP A 5 15.78 0.27 10.18
C ASP A 5 16.14 1.00 8.88
N LEU A 6 16.21 0.26 7.77
CA LEU A 6 16.45 0.85 6.44
C LEU A 6 15.34 1.82 6.02
N ASP A 7 14.07 1.47 6.24
CA ASP A 7 12.92 2.35 5.94
C ASP A 7 12.99 3.62 6.78
N GLY A 8 13.22 3.48 8.08
CA GLY A 8 13.36 4.61 9.01
C GLY A 8 14.52 5.52 8.66
N ALA A 9 15.69 4.95 8.38
CA ALA A 9 16.90 5.70 8.04
C ALA A 9 16.81 6.42 6.71
N SER A 10 16.25 5.73 5.69
CA SER A 10 16.01 6.32 4.37
C SER A 10 15.05 7.51 4.45
N GLU A 11 13.97 7.35 5.20
CA GLU A 11 12.99 8.42 5.39
C GLU A 11 13.62 9.61 6.15
N ALA A 12 14.39 9.36 7.21
CA ALA A 12 15.08 10.40 7.94
C ALA A 12 16.09 11.19 7.08
N LYS A 13 16.82 10.51 6.20
CA LYS A 13 17.78 11.12 5.29
C LYS A 13 17.15 12.02 4.23
N ARG A 14 15.86 11.87 3.93
CA ARG A 14 15.12 12.73 2.99
C ARG A 14 14.86 14.14 3.50
N GLY A 15 15.02 14.40 4.79
CA GLY A 15 14.79 15.71 5.40
C GLY A 15 13.37 16.23 5.15
N THR A 16 13.23 17.33 4.42
CA THR A 16 11.93 17.93 4.09
C THR A 16 11.17 17.21 2.95
N LYS A 17 11.82 16.31 2.21
CA LYS A 17 11.25 15.57 1.08
C LYS A 17 10.68 14.19 1.50
N LEU A 18 10.08 14.14 2.67
CA LEU A 18 9.49 12.91 3.20
C LEU A 18 8.41 12.35 2.28
N ILE A 19 8.41 11.03 2.08
CA ILE A 19 7.28 10.30 1.47
C ILE A 19 6.16 10.15 2.51
N GLY A 20 6.51 10.01 3.77
CA GLY A 20 5.59 9.80 4.88
C GLY A 20 5.30 8.32 5.10
N THR A 21 6.32 7.45 4.94
CA THR A 21 6.19 6.00 5.15
C THR A 21 5.72 5.65 6.55
N THR A 22 5.24 4.43 6.73
CA THR A 22 4.85 3.91 8.06
C THR A 22 6.06 3.46 8.89
N LYS A 23 7.25 3.49 8.31
CA LYS A 23 8.52 3.01 8.92
C LYS A 23 8.42 1.55 9.39
N ARG A 24 7.73 0.71 8.62
CA ARG A 24 7.58 -0.72 8.91
C ARG A 24 8.39 -1.63 7.98
N GLY A 25 9.25 -1.05 7.16
CA GLY A 25 10.15 -1.78 6.28
C GLY A 25 9.50 -2.33 5.01
N ILE A 26 8.31 -1.82 4.63
CA ILE A 26 7.56 -2.32 3.48
C ILE A 26 8.32 -2.05 2.17
N GLY A 27 8.79 -0.82 1.97
CA GLY A 27 9.58 -0.45 0.79
C GLY A 27 10.82 -1.33 0.61
N PRO A 28 11.71 -1.42 1.59
CA PRO A 28 12.89 -2.29 1.53
C PRO A 28 12.58 -3.78 1.35
N ALA A 29 11.44 -4.28 1.87
CA ALA A 29 11.04 -5.67 1.66
C ALA A 29 10.60 -5.92 0.21
N TYR A 30 9.87 -5.00 -0.41
CA TYR A 30 9.53 -5.08 -1.84
C TYR A 30 10.75 -4.92 -2.73
N GLU A 31 11.70 -4.05 -2.37
CA GLU A 31 12.99 -3.94 -3.06
C GLU A 31 13.72 -5.29 -3.11
N ASP A 32 13.80 -5.98 -1.96
CA ASP A 32 14.44 -7.29 -1.90
C ASP A 32 13.67 -8.36 -2.69
N LYS A 33 12.34 -8.32 -2.68
CA LYS A 33 11.49 -9.20 -3.50
C LYS A 33 11.81 -9.03 -4.99
N VAL A 34 11.82 -7.80 -5.50
CA VAL A 34 12.06 -7.50 -6.93
C VAL A 34 13.51 -7.79 -7.30
N ALA A 35 14.46 -7.52 -6.41
CA ALA A 35 15.87 -7.87 -6.56
C ALA A 35 16.14 -9.39 -6.44
N ARG A 36 15.13 -10.21 -6.14
CA ARG A 36 15.18 -11.68 -6.00
C ARG A 36 16.11 -12.18 -4.89
N ARG A 37 16.30 -11.39 -3.85
CA ARG A 37 17.03 -11.74 -2.63
C ARG A 37 16.12 -11.77 -1.37
N GLY A 38 14.82 -11.60 -1.59
CA GLY A 38 13.83 -11.71 -0.52
C GLY A 38 13.73 -13.14 0.01
N ILE A 39 13.58 -13.27 1.31
CA ILE A 39 13.34 -14.55 2.00
C ILE A 39 11.85 -14.87 1.93
N ARG A 40 11.50 -16.07 1.46
CA ARG A 40 10.11 -16.54 1.36
C ARG A 40 9.72 -17.24 2.65
N ILE A 41 8.42 -17.26 2.96
CA ILE A 41 7.91 -17.97 4.14
C ILE A 41 8.33 -19.45 4.15
N GLN A 42 8.29 -20.11 3.00
CA GLN A 42 8.73 -21.51 2.87
C GLN A 42 10.21 -21.72 3.24
N ASP A 43 11.08 -20.73 3.02
CA ASP A 43 12.50 -20.82 3.35
C ASP A 43 12.72 -20.92 4.88
N MET A 44 11.79 -20.36 5.66
CA MET A 44 11.84 -20.43 7.12
C MET A 44 11.48 -21.81 7.68
N MET A 45 10.95 -22.71 6.86
CA MET A 45 10.54 -24.05 7.29
C MET A 45 11.72 -25.02 7.40
N ASP A 46 12.87 -24.65 6.85
CA ASP A 46 14.15 -25.34 6.98
C ASP A 46 15.18 -24.36 7.57
N GLU A 47 15.66 -24.67 8.77
CA GLU A 47 16.59 -23.79 9.48
C GLU A 47 17.89 -23.54 8.70
N ALA A 48 18.42 -24.58 8.04
CA ALA A 48 19.69 -24.45 7.29
C ALA A 48 19.50 -23.51 6.09
N VAL A 49 18.43 -23.67 5.33
CA VAL A 49 18.07 -22.80 4.22
C VAL A 49 17.83 -21.37 4.69
N PHE A 50 17.12 -21.21 5.79
CA PHE A 50 16.83 -19.90 6.35
C PHE A 50 18.12 -19.17 6.76
N ARG A 51 19.03 -19.87 7.49
CA ARG A 51 20.33 -19.33 7.93
C ARG A 51 21.19 -18.91 6.74
N GLU A 52 21.29 -19.74 5.71
CA GLU A 52 22.06 -19.46 4.49
C GLU A 52 21.53 -18.18 3.81
N LYS A 53 20.22 -18.09 3.61
CA LYS A 53 19.60 -16.90 2.98
C LYS A 53 19.76 -15.63 3.81
N VAL A 54 19.59 -15.73 5.13
CA VAL A 54 19.82 -14.61 6.04
C VAL A 54 21.29 -14.15 5.94
N ALA A 55 22.25 -15.06 5.97
CA ALA A 55 23.67 -14.73 5.85
C ALA A 55 23.96 -13.97 4.55
N SER A 56 23.48 -14.49 3.43
CA SER A 56 23.64 -13.86 2.11
C SER A 56 23.04 -12.46 2.03
N VAL A 57 21.84 -12.25 2.57
CA VAL A 57 21.18 -10.94 2.57
C VAL A 57 21.91 -9.95 3.50
N LEU A 58 22.36 -10.40 4.66
CA LEU A 58 23.03 -9.54 5.64
C LEU A 58 24.39 -9.01 5.16
N GLU A 59 25.07 -9.68 4.26
CA GLU A 59 26.32 -9.16 3.66
C GLU A 59 26.12 -7.74 3.10
N LEU A 60 25.09 -7.56 2.28
CA LEU A 60 24.77 -6.26 1.69
C LEU A 60 24.09 -5.33 2.69
N LYS A 61 23.09 -5.83 3.45
CA LYS A 61 22.29 -4.99 4.33
C LYS A 61 23.13 -4.38 5.46
N ASN A 62 24.05 -5.15 6.02
CA ASN A 62 24.97 -4.65 7.06
C ASN A 62 25.94 -3.58 6.53
N GLN A 63 26.36 -3.69 5.28
CA GLN A 63 27.17 -2.64 4.66
C GLN A 63 26.36 -1.35 4.49
N ILE A 64 25.10 -1.45 4.07
CA ILE A 64 24.23 -0.27 3.92
C ILE A 64 23.95 0.35 5.28
N LEU A 65 23.59 -0.46 6.28
CA LEU A 65 23.32 0.01 7.64
C LEU A 65 24.52 0.73 8.23
N SER A 66 25.71 0.10 8.23
CA SER A 66 26.89 0.65 8.88
C SER A 66 27.54 1.79 8.10
N LYS A 67 27.76 1.63 6.79
CA LYS A 67 28.55 2.58 5.98
C LYS A 67 27.74 3.76 5.43
N ILE A 68 26.43 3.60 5.24
CA ILE A 68 25.57 4.65 4.64
C ILE A 68 24.73 5.35 5.70
N TYR A 69 24.26 4.59 6.69
CA TYR A 69 23.32 5.12 7.69
C TYR A 69 23.89 5.22 9.09
N ASP A 70 25.12 4.74 9.34
CA ASP A 70 25.76 4.72 10.67
C ASP A 70 24.88 4.03 11.72
N LEU A 71 24.26 2.92 11.34
CA LEU A 71 23.37 2.10 12.17
C LEU A 71 24.04 0.78 12.56
N PRO A 72 23.61 0.16 13.68
CA PRO A 72 24.03 -1.17 14.07
C PRO A 72 23.78 -2.22 12.99
N THR A 73 24.63 -3.22 12.94
CA THR A 73 24.50 -4.39 12.05
C THR A 73 23.79 -5.54 12.76
N TYR A 74 23.35 -6.51 11.99
CA TYR A 74 22.70 -7.74 12.48
C TYR A 74 23.61 -8.95 12.28
N THR A 75 23.56 -9.90 13.21
CA THR A 75 24.13 -11.23 13.03
C THR A 75 23.05 -12.21 12.53
N VAL A 76 23.48 -13.31 11.93
CA VAL A 76 22.59 -14.39 11.49
C VAL A 76 21.81 -14.94 12.69
N ASP A 77 22.50 -15.15 13.82
CA ASP A 77 21.89 -15.72 15.02
C ASP A 77 20.79 -14.80 15.57
N GLN A 78 21.01 -13.50 15.67
CA GLN A 78 19.98 -12.56 16.11
C GLN A 78 18.70 -12.65 15.27
N ILE A 79 18.83 -12.79 13.95
CA ILE A 79 17.66 -12.94 13.08
C ILE A 79 17.01 -14.31 13.25
N CYS A 80 17.80 -15.38 13.28
CA CYS A 80 17.28 -16.73 13.38
C CYS A 80 16.60 -17.00 14.73
N GLU A 81 17.18 -16.59 15.84
CA GLU A 81 16.59 -16.68 17.17
C GLU A 81 15.24 -15.96 17.27
N ALA A 82 15.10 -14.80 16.60
CA ALA A 82 13.86 -14.03 16.61
C ALA A 82 12.76 -14.66 15.72
N TYR A 83 13.13 -15.29 14.60
CA TYR A 83 12.17 -15.67 13.56
C TYR A 83 11.87 -17.17 13.46
N LEU A 84 12.78 -18.08 13.86
CA LEU A 84 12.53 -19.50 13.84
C LEU A 84 11.34 -19.92 14.74
N PRO A 85 11.17 -19.37 15.96
CA PRO A 85 9.97 -19.67 16.75
C PRO A 85 8.67 -19.22 16.06
N LEU A 86 8.72 -18.16 15.26
CA LEU A 86 7.56 -17.69 14.48
C LEU A 86 7.28 -18.61 13.29
N ALA A 87 8.32 -19.22 12.70
CA ALA A 87 8.17 -20.18 11.62
C ALA A 87 7.32 -21.37 12.06
N GLU A 88 7.58 -21.92 13.25
CA GLU A 88 6.78 -23.02 13.79
C GLU A 88 5.31 -22.64 14.03
N ARG A 89 5.04 -21.40 14.44
CA ARG A 89 3.67 -20.90 14.62
C ARG A 89 2.94 -20.74 13.30
N ILE A 90 3.64 -20.37 12.22
CA ILE A 90 3.08 -20.15 10.89
C ILE A 90 2.90 -21.47 10.13
N ARG A 91 3.71 -22.51 10.42
CA ARG A 91 3.71 -23.80 9.71
C ARG A 91 2.32 -24.39 9.47
N PRO A 92 1.40 -24.45 10.46
CA PRO A 92 0.05 -24.97 10.25
C PRO A 92 -0.83 -24.16 9.31
N HIS A 93 -0.43 -22.91 9.03
CA HIS A 93 -1.17 -21.97 8.18
C HIS A 93 -0.59 -21.85 6.76
N MET A 94 0.44 -22.63 6.45
CA MET A 94 1.03 -22.65 5.11
C MET A 94 0.25 -23.58 4.19
N ALA A 95 0.01 -23.11 2.97
CA ALA A 95 -0.59 -23.90 1.92
C ALA A 95 -0.09 -23.43 0.54
N GLU A 96 -0.18 -24.29 -0.46
CA GLU A 96 -0.06 -23.92 -1.86
C GLU A 96 -1.35 -23.18 -2.29
N THR A 97 -1.32 -21.87 -2.17
CA THR A 97 -2.52 -21.02 -2.33
C THR A 97 -3.09 -21.06 -3.74
N THR A 98 -2.26 -21.20 -4.77
CA THR A 98 -2.71 -21.31 -6.15
C THR A 98 -3.59 -22.54 -6.35
N HIS A 99 -3.13 -23.70 -5.86
CA HIS A 99 -3.91 -24.93 -5.94
C HIS A 99 -5.18 -24.86 -5.10
N LEU A 100 -5.07 -24.40 -3.85
CA LEU A 100 -6.19 -24.26 -2.92
C LEU A 100 -7.33 -23.43 -3.50
N LEU A 101 -7.00 -22.23 -4.03
CA LEU A 101 -8.00 -21.30 -4.53
C LEU A 101 -8.62 -21.76 -5.86
N ASN A 102 -7.79 -22.27 -6.79
CA ASN A 102 -8.32 -22.74 -8.07
C ASN A 102 -9.21 -23.99 -7.89
N THR A 103 -8.87 -24.89 -6.94
CA THR A 103 -9.74 -26.01 -6.57
C THR A 103 -11.05 -25.52 -5.97
N ALA A 104 -11.01 -24.55 -5.03
CA ALA A 104 -12.21 -24.01 -4.42
C ALA A 104 -13.15 -23.37 -5.47
N LEU A 105 -12.59 -22.64 -6.43
CA LEU A 105 -13.34 -22.04 -7.53
C LEU A 105 -13.95 -23.13 -8.46
N ALA A 106 -13.19 -24.16 -8.78
CA ALA A 106 -13.68 -25.28 -9.60
C ALA A 106 -14.81 -26.06 -8.90
N ASP A 107 -14.76 -26.13 -7.56
CA ASP A 107 -15.82 -26.71 -6.72
C ASP A 107 -17.05 -25.78 -6.58
N GLY A 108 -17.07 -24.62 -7.22
CA GLY A 108 -18.18 -23.64 -7.18
C GLY A 108 -18.26 -22.85 -5.88
N LYS A 109 -17.19 -22.79 -5.08
CA LYS A 109 -17.15 -21.99 -3.86
C LYS A 109 -16.98 -20.51 -4.18
N SER A 110 -17.61 -19.66 -3.36
CA SER A 110 -17.39 -18.21 -3.41
C SER A 110 -16.09 -17.84 -2.69
N VAL A 111 -15.24 -17.06 -3.34
CA VAL A 111 -13.97 -16.57 -2.81
C VAL A 111 -14.01 -15.05 -2.75
N LEU A 112 -13.76 -14.49 -1.58
CA LEU A 112 -13.62 -13.03 -1.39
C LEU A 112 -12.14 -12.66 -1.33
N PHE A 113 -11.72 -11.79 -2.24
CA PHE A 113 -10.41 -11.15 -2.20
C PHE A 113 -10.53 -9.78 -1.55
N GLU A 114 -9.81 -9.56 -0.47
CA GLU A 114 -9.78 -8.28 0.22
C GLU A 114 -8.44 -7.59 -0.06
N GLY A 115 -8.52 -6.40 -0.68
CA GLY A 115 -7.38 -5.53 -0.90
C GLY A 115 -7.16 -4.58 0.28
N ALA A 116 -6.05 -3.87 0.23
CA ALA A 116 -5.70 -2.81 1.18
C ALA A 116 -5.26 -1.55 0.43
N GLN A 117 -5.06 -0.46 1.16
CA GLN A 117 -4.70 0.87 0.66
C GLN A 117 -5.79 1.47 -0.24
N GLY A 118 -5.44 1.87 -1.46
CA GLY A 118 -6.35 2.45 -2.45
C GLY A 118 -5.64 2.78 -3.75
N THR A 119 -6.40 2.98 -4.82
CA THR A 119 -5.88 3.17 -6.19
C THR A 119 -4.80 4.25 -6.28
N MET A 120 -4.97 5.38 -5.60
CA MET A 120 -4.00 6.49 -5.65
C MET A 120 -2.73 6.22 -4.84
N LEU A 121 -2.66 5.10 -4.13
CA LEU A 121 -1.45 4.61 -3.45
C LEU A 121 -0.78 3.44 -4.19
N ASP A 122 -1.35 2.97 -5.30
CA ASP A 122 -0.76 1.91 -6.11
C ASP A 122 0.59 2.33 -6.68
N ILE A 123 1.56 1.42 -6.71
CA ILE A 123 2.94 1.71 -7.16
C ILE A 123 2.99 2.20 -8.61
N ASP A 124 2.12 1.68 -9.48
CA ASP A 124 2.11 1.98 -10.91
C ASP A 124 1.05 3.03 -11.27
N HIS A 125 -0.10 3.02 -10.60
CA HIS A 125 -1.27 3.83 -10.94
C HIS A 125 -1.55 4.97 -9.96
N GLY A 126 -0.80 5.05 -8.88
CA GLY A 126 -0.96 6.10 -7.85
C GLY A 126 -0.18 7.37 -8.13
N THR A 127 -0.17 8.24 -7.13
CA THR A 127 0.53 9.54 -7.16
C THR A 127 2.01 9.40 -6.83
N TYR A 128 2.75 8.66 -7.65
CA TYR A 128 4.18 8.45 -7.46
C TYR A 128 4.95 9.78 -7.27
N PRO A 129 5.91 9.89 -6.33
CA PRO A 129 6.45 8.83 -5.46
C PRO A 129 5.68 8.62 -4.14
N PHE A 130 4.55 9.30 -3.92
CA PHE A 130 3.74 9.25 -2.69
C PHE A 130 2.76 8.08 -2.74
N VAL A 131 3.30 6.87 -2.83
CA VAL A 131 2.58 5.61 -3.01
C VAL A 131 3.11 4.55 -2.05
N THR A 132 2.41 3.41 -1.93
CA THR A 132 2.99 2.21 -1.34
C THR A 132 3.86 1.47 -2.37
N SER A 133 4.69 0.56 -1.93
CA SER A 133 5.49 -0.28 -2.83
C SER A 133 4.71 -1.48 -3.39
N SER A 134 3.41 -1.56 -3.13
CA SER A 134 2.56 -2.67 -3.53
C SER A 134 1.57 -2.30 -4.62
N SER A 135 1.12 -3.30 -5.40
CA SER A 135 0.01 -3.17 -6.33
C SER A 135 -1.30 -3.27 -5.55
N CYS A 136 -1.97 -2.13 -5.34
CA CYS A 136 -3.22 -2.03 -4.58
C CYS A 136 -4.47 -2.16 -5.46
N CYS A 137 -4.31 -2.03 -6.79
CA CYS A 137 -5.40 -2.19 -7.74
C CYS A 137 -5.88 -3.64 -7.78
N ALA A 138 -7.12 -3.85 -8.24
CA ALA A 138 -7.75 -5.18 -8.29
C ALA A 138 -6.92 -6.23 -9.05
N GLY A 139 -6.14 -5.82 -10.05
CA GLY A 139 -5.18 -6.67 -10.75
C GLY A 139 -4.09 -7.28 -9.85
N GLY A 140 -3.84 -6.70 -8.68
CA GLY A 140 -2.92 -7.26 -7.69
C GLY A 140 -3.42 -8.55 -7.04
N ALA A 141 -4.73 -8.78 -6.99
CA ALA A 141 -5.31 -9.99 -6.41
C ALA A 141 -4.91 -11.26 -7.20
N PRO A 142 -5.11 -11.35 -8.53
CA PRO A 142 -4.63 -12.47 -9.33
C PRO A 142 -3.13 -12.74 -9.18
N ILE A 143 -2.32 -11.68 -9.23
CA ILE A 143 -0.85 -11.80 -9.11
C ILE A 143 -0.45 -12.35 -7.74
N GLY A 144 -1.09 -11.88 -6.67
CA GLY A 144 -0.75 -12.26 -5.29
C GLY A 144 -1.22 -13.66 -4.91
N THR A 145 -2.31 -14.13 -5.49
CA THR A 145 -2.99 -15.38 -5.09
C THR A 145 -2.81 -16.53 -6.07
N GLY A 146 -2.42 -16.25 -7.32
CA GLY A 146 -2.23 -17.27 -8.34
C GLY A 146 -3.53 -17.72 -9.02
N VAL A 147 -4.63 -16.98 -8.88
CA VAL A 147 -5.85 -17.20 -9.68
C VAL A 147 -5.76 -16.47 -11.02
N GLY A 148 -6.45 -17.00 -12.04
CA GLY A 148 -6.51 -16.31 -13.33
C GLY A 148 -7.34 -15.02 -13.25
N PRO A 149 -7.02 -13.98 -14.05
CA PRO A 149 -7.78 -12.72 -13.99
C PRO A 149 -9.28 -12.87 -14.33
N LYS A 150 -9.64 -13.87 -15.12
CA LYS A 150 -11.05 -14.18 -15.44
C LYS A 150 -11.82 -14.89 -14.33
N ALA A 151 -11.13 -15.29 -13.25
CA ALA A 151 -11.77 -15.89 -12.08
C ALA A 151 -12.36 -14.84 -11.12
N ILE A 152 -12.23 -13.56 -11.44
CA ILE A 152 -12.83 -12.47 -10.67
C ILE A 152 -14.06 -11.99 -11.43
N ASP A 153 -15.24 -12.30 -10.88
CA ASP A 153 -16.51 -11.95 -11.50
C ASP A 153 -16.98 -10.53 -11.13
N ARG A 154 -16.58 -10.06 -9.95
CA ARG A 154 -17.06 -8.80 -9.39
C ARG A 154 -15.97 -8.06 -8.67
N VAL A 155 -15.87 -6.76 -8.92
CA VAL A 155 -14.93 -5.87 -8.22
C VAL A 155 -15.72 -4.76 -7.53
N LEU A 156 -15.80 -4.84 -6.19
CA LEU A 156 -16.47 -3.85 -5.36
C LEU A 156 -15.47 -2.80 -4.88
N GLY A 157 -15.59 -1.57 -5.39
CA GLY A 157 -14.83 -0.44 -4.91
C GLY A 157 -15.40 0.09 -3.59
N ILE A 158 -14.54 0.32 -2.60
CA ILE A 158 -14.93 0.99 -1.36
C ILE A 158 -14.48 2.44 -1.44
N ALA A 159 -15.42 3.36 -1.41
CA ALA A 159 -15.16 4.79 -1.44
C ALA A 159 -15.80 5.48 -0.23
N LYS A 160 -15.15 6.49 0.30
CA LYS A 160 -15.77 7.41 1.26
C LYS A 160 -16.52 8.50 0.48
N ALA A 161 -17.53 9.07 1.08
CA ALA A 161 -18.25 10.21 0.50
C ALA A 161 -17.44 11.51 0.47
N TYR A 162 -16.23 11.50 1.02
CA TYR A 162 -15.20 12.54 0.97
C TYR A 162 -13.83 11.86 0.87
N ILE A 163 -12.78 12.60 0.54
CA ILE A 163 -11.43 12.04 0.39
C ILE A 163 -10.61 12.27 1.65
N THR A 164 -9.77 11.29 1.98
CA THR A 164 -8.76 11.43 3.03
C THR A 164 -7.39 10.97 2.56
N ARG A 165 -6.34 11.62 3.04
CA ARG A 165 -4.96 11.26 2.74
C ARG A 165 -4.08 11.34 3.98
N VAL A 166 -3.20 10.37 4.17
CA VAL A 166 -2.12 10.40 5.17
C VAL A 166 -0.81 10.72 4.47
N GLY A 167 -0.01 11.59 5.08
CA GLY A 167 1.31 11.94 4.56
C GLY A 167 1.27 12.93 3.40
N SER A 168 2.40 12.99 2.69
CA SER A 168 2.64 13.93 1.60
C SER A 168 1.95 13.52 0.30
N GLY A 169 2.08 14.36 -0.72
CA GLY A 169 1.55 14.12 -2.06
C GLY A 169 0.36 15.00 -2.43
N PRO A 170 -0.02 15.00 -3.71
CA PRO A 170 -1.06 15.88 -4.24
C PRO A 170 -2.42 15.52 -3.66
N PHE A 171 -3.22 16.55 -3.41
CA PHE A 171 -4.57 16.43 -2.91
C PHE A 171 -5.41 17.63 -3.41
N PRO A 172 -5.88 17.62 -4.67
CA PRO A 172 -6.53 18.77 -5.29
C PRO A 172 -7.78 19.29 -4.58
N THR A 173 -8.49 18.40 -3.87
CA THR A 173 -9.73 18.74 -3.15
C THR A 173 -9.52 18.96 -1.66
N GLU A 174 -8.27 19.07 -1.20
CA GLU A 174 -7.96 19.27 0.21
C GLU A 174 -8.62 20.53 0.79
N LEU A 175 -9.10 20.40 2.02
CA LEU A 175 -9.69 21.48 2.79
C LEU A 175 -8.80 21.77 4.01
N THR A 176 -8.27 22.99 4.04
CA THR A 176 -7.44 23.51 5.13
C THR A 176 -8.20 24.47 6.04
N ASP A 177 -9.51 24.51 5.91
CA ASP A 177 -10.45 25.36 6.64
C ASP A 177 -11.21 24.58 7.71
N GLU A 178 -12.14 25.26 8.38
CA GLU A 178 -13.02 24.69 9.42
C GLU A 178 -13.82 23.47 8.91
N VAL A 179 -14.13 23.42 7.62
CA VAL A 179 -14.87 22.29 7.05
C VAL A 179 -13.98 21.05 7.03
N GLY A 180 -12.71 21.19 6.62
CA GLY A 180 -11.74 20.11 6.65
C GLY A 180 -11.47 19.59 8.06
N GLU A 181 -11.35 20.50 9.03
CA GLU A 181 -11.21 20.15 10.45
C GLU A 181 -12.41 19.34 10.92
N ARG A 182 -13.63 19.81 10.65
CA ARG A 182 -14.88 19.18 11.05
C ARG A 182 -15.07 17.78 10.44
N LEU A 183 -14.72 17.60 9.15
CA LEU A 183 -14.73 16.29 8.52
C LEU A 183 -13.75 15.32 9.18
N CYS A 184 -12.58 15.80 9.57
CA CYS A 184 -11.59 15.01 10.28
C CYS A 184 -12.10 14.56 11.66
N GLU A 185 -12.65 15.46 12.45
CA GLU A 185 -13.12 15.20 13.80
C GLU A 185 -14.33 14.26 13.80
N VAL A 186 -15.39 14.64 13.09
CA VAL A 186 -16.64 13.85 13.02
C VAL A 186 -16.41 12.50 12.36
N GLY A 187 -15.55 12.46 11.34
CA GLY A 187 -15.17 11.24 10.64
C GLY A 187 -14.19 10.35 11.41
N GLY A 188 -13.59 10.84 12.50
CA GLY A 188 -12.54 10.12 13.24
C GLY A 188 -11.32 9.82 12.36
N GLU A 189 -10.90 10.77 11.52
CA GLU A 189 -9.91 10.55 10.48
C GLU A 189 -8.47 10.60 11.01
N TYR A 190 -8.13 9.54 11.73
CA TYR A 190 -6.78 9.29 12.26
C TYR A 190 -6.26 7.94 11.78
N GLY A 191 -4.97 7.86 11.55
CA GLY A 191 -4.33 6.61 11.12
C GLY A 191 -4.33 5.57 12.25
N VAL A 192 -4.95 4.42 12.02
CA VAL A 192 -5.04 3.34 13.03
C VAL A 192 -3.67 2.93 13.55
N THR A 193 -2.70 2.84 12.65
CA THR A 193 -1.34 2.37 13.00
C THR A 193 -0.45 3.46 13.57
N THR A 194 -0.61 4.70 13.11
CA THR A 194 0.33 5.81 13.41
C THR A 194 -0.30 6.90 14.26
N GLY A 195 -1.62 6.88 14.49
CA GLY A 195 -2.35 7.95 15.15
C GLY A 195 -2.33 9.29 14.40
N ARG A 196 -1.71 9.36 13.22
CA ARG A 196 -1.55 10.61 12.46
C ARG A 196 -2.89 11.11 11.94
N LYS A 197 -3.14 12.40 12.12
CA LYS A 197 -4.30 13.08 11.53
C LYS A 197 -4.25 12.95 10.01
N ARG A 198 -5.39 12.60 9.41
CA ARG A 198 -5.53 12.57 7.95
C ARG A 198 -5.94 13.94 7.43
N ARG A 199 -5.38 14.31 6.30
CA ARG A 199 -5.85 15.45 5.51
C ARG A 199 -7.21 15.07 4.93
N CYS A 200 -8.19 15.97 4.99
CA CYS A 200 -9.55 15.75 4.49
C CYS A 200 -9.87 16.68 3.34
N GLY A 201 -10.73 16.24 2.42
CA GLY A 201 -11.15 17.05 1.28
C GLY A 201 -12.45 16.55 0.66
N TRP A 202 -13.03 17.34 -0.25
CA TRP A 202 -14.24 16.96 -0.95
C TRP A 202 -14.04 15.71 -1.81
N TYR A 203 -15.13 14.99 -2.08
CA TYR A 203 -15.10 13.85 -2.99
C TYR A 203 -14.59 14.28 -4.36
N ASP A 204 -13.65 13.51 -4.88
CA ASP A 204 -12.99 13.76 -6.17
C ASP A 204 -13.50 12.75 -7.19
N ALA A 205 -14.45 13.21 -8.04
CA ALA A 205 -15.01 12.34 -9.06
C ALA A 205 -14.06 12.10 -10.24
N VAL A 206 -13.00 12.92 -10.40
CA VAL A 206 -11.94 12.64 -11.38
C VAL A 206 -11.16 11.41 -10.97
N VAL A 207 -10.71 11.39 -9.71
CA VAL A 207 -10.06 10.22 -9.10
C VAL A 207 -11.01 9.02 -9.05
N GLY A 208 -12.28 9.25 -8.71
CA GLY A 208 -13.29 8.17 -8.66
C GLY A 208 -13.48 7.48 -10.01
N ARG A 209 -13.60 8.23 -11.10
CA ARG A 209 -13.67 7.67 -12.47
C ARG A 209 -12.40 6.93 -12.87
N TYR A 210 -11.25 7.52 -12.58
CA TYR A 210 -9.97 6.87 -12.83
C TYR A 210 -9.85 5.54 -12.06
N ALA A 211 -10.20 5.53 -10.78
CA ALA A 211 -10.19 4.31 -9.96
C ALA A 211 -11.16 3.26 -10.51
N ALA A 212 -12.35 3.65 -10.94
CA ALA A 212 -13.31 2.74 -11.55
C ALA A 212 -12.75 2.07 -12.82
N GLN A 213 -12.10 2.87 -13.66
CA GLN A 213 -11.50 2.40 -14.90
C GLN A 213 -10.33 1.43 -14.67
N VAL A 214 -9.37 1.82 -13.83
CA VAL A 214 -8.15 1.03 -13.59
C VAL A 214 -8.46 -0.30 -12.89
N ASN A 215 -9.49 -0.32 -12.04
CA ASN A 215 -9.89 -1.54 -11.31
C ASN A 215 -11.03 -2.30 -11.97
N SER A 216 -11.60 -1.83 -13.08
CA SER A 216 -12.81 -2.42 -13.68
C SER A 216 -13.93 -2.61 -12.65
N LEU A 217 -14.21 -1.57 -11.84
CA LEU A 217 -15.21 -1.66 -10.79
C LEU A 217 -16.58 -1.98 -11.38
N THR A 218 -17.22 -3.02 -10.84
CA THR A 218 -18.61 -3.35 -11.15
C THR A 218 -19.60 -2.61 -10.26
N ASP A 219 -19.17 -2.30 -9.05
CA ASP A 219 -19.98 -1.66 -8.01
C ASP A 219 -19.10 -0.74 -7.14
N VAL A 220 -19.75 0.17 -6.44
CA VAL A 220 -19.12 1.03 -5.44
C VAL A 220 -19.97 1.04 -4.17
N ALA A 221 -19.34 0.71 -3.04
CA ALA A 221 -19.92 0.94 -1.73
C ALA A 221 -19.45 2.32 -1.23
N LEU A 222 -20.38 3.28 -1.19
CA LEU A 222 -20.12 4.61 -0.68
C LEU A 222 -20.33 4.65 0.83
N THR A 223 -19.29 4.91 1.56
CA THR A 223 -19.26 4.91 3.03
C THR A 223 -19.15 6.32 3.59
N LYS A 224 -19.38 6.49 4.90
CA LYS A 224 -19.20 7.77 5.60
C LYS A 224 -20.10 8.92 5.11
N LEU A 225 -21.26 8.61 4.53
CA LEU A 225 -22.27 9.62 4.17
C LEU A 225 -22.80 10.38 5.38
N ASP A 226 -22.92 9.70 6.51
CA ASP A 226 -23.32 10.24 7.80
C ASP A 226 -22.44 11.40 8.26
N VAL A 227 -21.14 11.31 8.01
CA VAL A 227 -20.16 12.37 8.34
C VAL A 227 -20.46 13.67 7.61
N LEU A 228 -20.94 13.61 6.38
CA LEU A 228 -21.27 14.80 5.59
C LEU A 228 -22.46 15.57 6.11
N SER A 229 -23.27 14.99 7.01
CA SER A 229 -24.36 15.72 7.70
C SER A 229 -23.87 16.87 8.58
N CYS A 230 -22.58 16.91 8.89
CA CYS A 230 -21.96 18.01 9.65
C CYS A 230 -21.77 19.30 8.84
N VAL A 231 -21.97 19.28 7.51
CA VAL A 231 -21.75 20.44 6.63
C VAL A 231 -23.04 20.82 5.91
N PRO A 232 -23.31 22.14 5.73
CA PRO A 232 -24.57 22.59 5.13
C PRO A 232 -24.61 22.42 3.61
N ARG A 233 -23.46 22.29 2.96
CA ARG A 233 -23.32 22.14 1.51
C ARG A 233 -22.17 21.20 1.17
N ILE A 234 -22.45 20.19 0.38
CA ILE A 234 -21.47 19.23 -0.13
C ILE A 234 -21.01 19.70 -1.51
N LYS A 235 -19.70 19.64 -1.72
CA LYS A 235 -19.09 19.89 -3.04
C LYS A 235 -18.45 18.61 -3.56
N VAL A 236 -18.44 18.45 -4.90
CA VAL A 236 -17.82 17.32 -5.60
C VAL A 236 -16.92 17.91 -6.70
N CYS A 237 -15.66 17.50 -6.74
CA CYS A 237 -14.76 17.85 -7.83
C CYS A 237 -15.10 17.01 -9.06
N VAL A 238 -15.46 17.65 -10.15
CA VAL A 238 -15.87 16.98 -11.40
C VAL A 238 -14.83 17.12 -12.52
N ALA A 239 -13.92 18.06 -12.41
CA ALA A 239 -12.83 18.32 -13.35
C ALA A 239 -11.69 19.08 -12.67
N TYR A 240 -10.50 19.00 -13.25
CA TYR A 240 -9.36 19.86 -12.90
C TYR A 240 -9.13 20.89 -13.99
N GLU A 241 -8.79 22.09 -13.59
CA GLU A 241 -8.25 23.10 -14.47
C GLU A 241 -6.73 23.10 -14.34
N LEU A 242 -6.03 22.80 -15.44
CA LEU A 242 -4.57 22.83 -15.47
C LEU A 242 -4.12 24.15 -16.09
N SER A 243 -3.24 24.86 -15.41
CA SER A 243 -2.60 26.04 -15.98
C SER A 243 -1.74 25.61 -17.16
N LEU A 244 -2.08 26.12 -18.35
CA LEU A 244 -1.38 25.85 -19.62
C LEU A 244 -0.08 26.62 -19.80
N ILE A 245 0.39 27.36 -18.81
CA ILE A 245 1.56 28.27 -18.93
C ILE A 245 2.84 27.54 -19.36
N HIS A 246 2.92 26.21 -19.17
CA HIS A 246 4.11 25.40 -19.49
C HIS A 246 3.84 24.16 -20.35
N ILE A 247 2.66 24.05 -20.98
CA ILE A 247 2.36 22.93 -21.89
C ILE A 247 2.53 23.46 -23.32
N SER A 248 3.65 23.12 -23.95
CA SER A 248 3.96 23.51 -25.30
C SER A 248 3.19 22.75 -26.39
N GLU A 249 2.58 21.60 -26.07
CA GLU A 249 1.68 20.87 -26.98
C GLU A 249 0.65 20.01 -26.24
N PRO A 250 -0.64 20.06 -26.67
CA PRO A 250 -1.63 19.11 -26.19
C PRO A 250 -1.45 17.79 -26.92
N THR A 251 -0.93 16.78 -26.26
CA THR A 251 -1.03 15.42 -26.78
C THR A 251 -2.47 14.96 -26.72
N ARG A 252 -3.24 15.24 -27.76
CA ARG A 252 -4.45 14.50 -28.08
C ARG A 252 -4.00 13.13 -28.53
N ARG A 253 -4.11 12.12 -27.67
CA ARG A 253 -4.21 10.75 -28.13
C ARG A 253 -5.68 10.46 -28.37
N THR A 254 -6.03 10.29 -29.61
CA THR A 254 -7.27 9.68 -30.11
C THR A 254 -7.34 8.25 -29.64
#